data_57cd3d6d0ee32305a92f538689cca524
#
_entry.id   57cd3d6d0ee32305a92f538689cca524
#
_cell.length_a   1.000
_cell.length_b   1.000
_cell.length_c   1.000
_cell.angle_alpha   90.00
_cell.angle_beta   90.00
_cell.angle_gamma   90.00
#
_symmetry.space_group_name_H-M   'P 1'
#
loop_
_entity.id
_entity.type
_entity.pdbx_description
1 polymer ?
#
loop_
_entity_poly.entity_id
_entity_poly.type
_entity_poly.pdbx_seq_one_letter_code
_entity_poly.pdbx_strand_id
1 'polypeptide(L)'
;MDTALVLRLAVEDKRSPDGDEVINLLNQSKLVAKLTSDFVEHPLFVVFRLLGLSEIPFIQDLPYTKKLLSYVNENISTPQGFSCLGGVAELVPCYNALLLEAYCRFGLADSKEAKAALHWIKTYQLFERDCRTTWHYKGVCKHGGCLGKVPCYIGIGKTIRALITYSESVDHTDNAVEELIDKGVTYMLRHNMYQRLSSGAPISAHITDIMMPQSYALSLTDLVYIAGKRKLTDKSECASLMKLINSKQISENQWKIDYRYTYRGYMGFETKTRASNWISNLFPLWLS
;
A
#
# COMPACT_ATOMS: atom_id res chain seq x y z
N MET A 1 13.78 -15.46 12.01
CA MET A 1 13.29 -14.43 11.07
C MET A 1 13.16 -15.07 9.69
N ASP A 2 12.12 -14.78 8.91
CA ASP A 2 11.97 -15.30 7.55
C ASP A 2 12.95 -14.59 6.60
N THR A 3 13.52 -15.34 5.64
CA THR A 3 14.54 -14.79 4.72
C THR A 3 13.98 -13.74 3.75
N ALA A 4 12.67 -13.73 3.47
CA ALA A 4 12.03 -12.64 2.73
C ALA A 4 12.11 -11.29 3.48
N LEU A 5 12.05 -11.31 4.82
CA LEU A 5 12.26 -10.09 5.60
C LEU A 5 13.72 -9.62 5.54
N VAL A 6 14.69 -10.54 5.46
CA VAL A 6 16.11 -10.18 5.28
C VAL A 6 16.30 -9.38 3.98
N LEU A 7 15.68 -9.83 2.88
CA LEU A 7 15.69 -9.08 1.60
C LEU A 7 15.03 -7.71 1.74
N ARG A 8 13.88 -7.64 2.44
CA ARG A 8 13.20 -6.36 2.65
C ARG A 8 14.05 -5.36 3.42
N LEU A 9 14.68 -5.80 4.51
CA LEU A 9 15.54 -4.94 5.31
C LEU A 9 16.79 -4.49 4.53
N ALA A 10 17.37 -5.36 3.70
CA ALA A 10 18.48 -4.99 2.84
C ALA A 10 18.12 -3.81 1.92
N VAL A 11 16.93 -3.82 1.32
CA VAL A 11 16.47 -2.73 0.45
C VAL A 11 16.18 -1.46 1.25
N GLU A 12 15.54 -1.56 2.42
CA GLU A 12 15.32 -0.38 3.29
C GLU A 12 16.65 0.26 3.70
N ASP A 13 17.69 -0.54 3.95
CA ASP A 13 19.06 -0.09 4.25
C ASP A 13 19.87 0.31 2.99
N LYS A 14 19.22 0.38 1.82
CA LYS A 14 19.84 0.69 0.53
C LYS A 14 20.98 -0.26 0.13
N ARG A 15 20.99 -1.48 0.66
CA ARG A 15 21.90 -2.56 0.26
C ARG A 15 21.30 -3.29 -0.95
N SER A 16 22.14 -3.60 -1.93
CA SER A 16 21.75 -4.43 -3.09
C SER A 16 22.40 -5.80 -2.95
N PRO A 17 21.68 -6.83 -2.50
CA PRO A 17 22.16 -8.20 -2.51
C PRO A 17 22.51 -8.65 -3.92
N ASP A 18 23.52 -9.55 -4.06
CA ASP A 18 23.80 -10.14 -5.36
C ASP A 18 22.74 -11.17 -5.79
N GLY A 19 22.77 -11.56 -7.07
CA GLY A 19 21.77 -12.45 -7.65
C GLY A 19 21.69 -13.82 -6.97
N ASP A 20 22.82 -14.39 -6.56
CA ASP A 20 22.88 -15.71 -5.90
C ASP A 20 22.35 -15.61 -4.47
N GLU A 21 22.68 -14.54 -3.73
CA GLU A 21 22.13 -14.24 -2.41
C GLU A 21 20.60 -14.11 -2.50
N VAL A 22 20.08 -13.35 -3.47
CA VAL A 22 18.63 -13.17 -3.69
C VAL A 22 17.93 -14.51 -3.95
N ILE A 23 18.43 -15.31 -4.89
CA ILE A 23 17.87 -16.61 -5.23
C ILE A 23 17.84 -17.53 -4.01
N ASN A 24 18.93 -17.58 -3.27
CA ASN A 24 19.06 -18.42 -2.08
C ASN A 24 18.06 -18.00 -0.99
N LEU A 25 17.96 -16.71 -0.68
CA LEU A 25 17.03 -16.17 0.32
C LEU A 25 15.55 -16.36 -0.07
N LEU A 26 15.20 -16.19 -1.35
CA LEU A 26 13.85 -16.45 -1.84
C LEU A 26 13.48 -17.93 -1.72
N ASN A 27 14.39 -18.84 -2.10
CA ASN A 27 14.17 -20.29 -2.03
C ASN A 27 14.04 -20.82 -0.60
N GLN A 28 14.72 -20.20 0.38
CA GLN A 28 14.64 -20.57 1.79
C GLN A 28 13.43 -19.96 2.52
N SER A 29 12.74 -19.00 1.91
CA SER A 29 11.62 -18.31 2.56
C SER A 29 10.38 -19.19 2.65
N LYS A 30 9.97 -19.46 3.89
CA LYS A 30 8.68 -20.14 4.16
C LYS A 30 7.50 -19.25 3.76
N LEU A 31 7.67 -17.93 3.83
CA LEU A 31 6.65 -16.99 3.41
C LEU A 31 6.48 -17.02 1.90
N VAL A 32 7.56 -17.00 1.12
CA VAL A 32 7.51 -17.15 -0.34
C VAL A 32 6.85 -18.46 -0.72
N ALA A 33 7.29 -19.58 -0.16
CA ALA A 33 6.71 -20.89 -0.42
C ALA A 33 5.19 -20.91 -0.14
N LYS A 34 4.75 -20.27 0.97
CA LYS A 34 3.34 -20.14 1.31
C LYS A 34 2.56 -19.27 0.31
N LEU A 35 3.12 -18.12 -0.10
CA LEU A 35 2.45 -17.19 -1.03
C LEU A 35 2.32 -17.77 -2.45
N THR A 36 3.18 -18.72 -2.82
CA THR A 36 3.22 -19.35 -4.15
C THR A 36 2.67 -20.77 -4.18
N SER A 37 2.11 -21.26 -3.06
CA SER A 37 1.67 -22.66 -2.93
C SER A 37 0.45 -23.03 -3.77
N ASP A 38 -0.43 -22.07 -4.06
CA ASP A 38 -1.65 -22.23 -4.85
C ASP A 38 -1.81 -21.08 -5.83
N PHE A 39 -2.37 -21.33 -6.99
CA PHE A 39 -2.66 -20.28 -7.96
C PHE A 39 -4.07 -19.71 -7.74
N VAL A 40 -4.20 -18.40 -7.89
CA VAL A 40 -5.47 -17.68 -7.75
C VAL A 40 -5.86 -17.04 -9.10
N GLU A 41 -7.13 -17.18 -9.48
CA GLU A 41 -7.61 -16.73 -10.80
C GLU A 41 -8.73 -15.66 -10.72
N HIS A 42 -9.27 -15.40 -9.53
CA HIS A 42 -10.26 -14.34 -9.38
C HIS A 42 -9.57 -12.97 -9.25
N PRO A 43 -10.03 -11.91 -9.95
CA PRO A 43 -9.36 -10.60 -9.95
C PRO A 43 -8.96 -10.09 -8.57
N LEU A 44 -9.88 -10.04 -7.61
CA LEU A 44 -9.58 -9.58 -6.25
C LEU A 44 -8.60 -10.48 -5.51
N PHE A 45 -8.61 -11.80 -5.77
CA PHE A 45 -7.67 -12.72 -5.13
C PHE A 45 -6.26 -12.50 -5.66
N VAL A 46 -6.13 -12.26 -6.97
CA VAL A 46 -4.87 -11.93 -7.63
C VAL A 46 -4.32 -10.62 -7.07
N VAL A 47 -5.14 -9.57 -6.94
CA VAL A 47 -4.73 -8.30 -6.35
C VAL A 47 -4.15 -8.51 -4.95
N PHE A 48 -4.87 -9.19 -4.04
CA PHE A 48 -4.37 -9.39 -2.68
C PHE A 48 -3.13 -10.29 -2.62
N ARG A 49 -2.99 -11.26 -3.51
CA ARG A 49 -1.78 -12.08 -3.61
C ARG A 49 -0.59 -11.24 -4.07
N LEU A 50 -0.78 -10.39 -5.10
CA LEU A 50 0.27 -9.48 -5.57
C LEU A 50 0.69 -8.47 -4.51
N LEU A 51 -0.25 -7.92 -3.73
CA LEU A 51 0.09 -7.03 -2.62
C LEU A 51 1.00 -7.71 -1.59
N GLY A 52 0.74 -8.98 -1.28
CA GLY A 52 1.64 -9.75 -0.43
C GLY A 52 3.02 -9.95 -1.06
N LEU A 53 3.06 -10.34 -2.32
CA LEU A 53 4.33 -10.55 -3.03
C LEU A 53 5.13 -9.25 -3.17
N SER A 54 4.48 -8.12 -3.43
CA SER A 54 5.16 -6.83 -3.62
C SER A 54 5.88 -6.29 -2.37
N GLU A 55 5.56 -6.83 -1.19
CA GLU A 55 6.33 -6.51 0.02
C GLU A 55 7.68 -7.24 0.09
N ILE A 56 7.91 -8.21 -0.81
CA ILE A 56 9.15 -9.01 -0.87
C ILE A 56 9.96 -8.55 -2.08
N PRO A 57 11.11 -7.89 -1.89
CA PRO A 57 11.96 -7.45 -3.00
C PRO A 57 12.43 -8.61 -3.87
N PHE A 58 12.71 -8.33 -5.13
CA PHE A 58 13.24 -9.26 -6.14
C PHE A 58 12.34 -10.45 -6.51
N ILE A 59 11.12 -10.52 -5.97
CA ILE A 59 10.22 -11.64 -6.20
C ILE A 59 9.54 -11.61 -7.58
N GLN A 60 9.64 -10.47 -8.29
CA GLN A 60 9.03 -10.28 -9.63
C GLN A 60 9.54 -11.27 -10.66
N ASP A 61 10.74 -11.83 -10.48
CA ASP A 61 11.34 -12.76 -11.43
C ASP A 61 10.86 -14.20 -11.29
N LEU A 62 10.20 -14.54 -10.20
CA LEU A 62 9.62 -15.87 -10.02
C LEU A 62 8.52 -16.14 -11.06
N PRO A 63 8.47 -17.36 -11.65
CA PRO A 63 7.44 -17.74 -12.62
C PRO A 63 6.02 -17.51 -12.12
N TYR A 64 5.78 -17.74 -10.83
CA TYR A 64 4.50 -17.49 -10.18
C TYR A 64 4.10 -16.01 -10.23
N THR A 65 5.01 -15.09 -9.89
CA THR A 65 4.74 -13.65 -9.91
C THR A 65 4.53 -13.16 -11.33
N LYS A 66 5.34 -13.62 -12.29
CA LYS A 66 5.18 -13.31 -13.72
C LYS A 66 3.80 -13.73 -14.24
N LYS A 67 3.32 -14.92 -13.86
CA LYS A 67 1.98 -15.39 -14.24
C LYS A 67 0.88 -14.51 -13.66
N LEU A 68 1.00 -14.05 -12.39
CA LEU A 68 0.03 -13.12 -11.80
C LEU A 68 0.06 -11.75 -12.46
N LEU A 69 1.24 -11.23 -12.81
CA LEU A 69 1.38 -9.96 -13.54
C LEU A 69 0.73 -10.05 -14.94
N SER A 70 0.94 -11.16 -15.67
CA SER A 70 0.23 -11.39 -16.95
C SER A 70 -1.28 -11.36 -16.75
N TYR A 71 -1.78 -12.05 -15.71
CA TYR A 71 -3.21 -12.03 -15.41
C TYR A 71 -3.74 -10.61 -15.15
N VAL A 72 -3.00 -9.79 -14.39
CA VAL A 72 -3.39 -8.38 -14.13
C VAL A 72 -3.40 -7.59 -15.43
N ASN A 73 -2.39 -7.73 -16.28
CA ASN A 73 -2.29 -7.02 -17.54
C ASN A 73 -3.45 -7.36 -18.49
N GLU A 74 -3.90 -8.61 -18.48
CA GLU A 74 -4.95 -9.11 -19.39
C GLU A 74 -6.37 -8.86 -18.86
N ASN A 75 -6.58 -8.90 -17.52
CA ASN A 75 -7.92 -8.98 -16.93
C ASN A 75 -8.28 -7.82 -15.99
N ILE A 76 -7.29 -7.07 -15.49
CA ILE A 76 -7.50 -6.02 -14.46
C ILE A 76 -7.04 -4.65 -14.97
N SER A 77 -5.97 -4.62 -15.75
CA SER A 77 -5.48 -3.39 -16.37
C SER A 77 -6.43 -2.88 -17.44
N THR A 78 -6.61 -1.58 -17.48
CA THR A 78 -7.39 -0.87 -18.52
C THR A 78 -6.54 0.24 -19.13
N PRO A 79 -6.90 0.82 -20.26
CA PRO A 79 -6.18 1.98 -20.82
C PRO A 79 -6.13 3.20 -19.88
N GLN A 80 -6.93 3.22 -18.81
CA GLN A 80 -7.04 4.35 -17.89
C GLN A 80 -6.48 4.06 -16.49
N GLY A 81 -6.06 2.84 -16.22
CA GLY A 81 -5.50 2.42 -14.94
C GLY A 81 -5.98 1.05 -14.49
N PHE A 82 -5.72 0.69 -13.26
CA PHE A 82 -6.10 -0.61 -12.71
C PHE A 82 -7.52 -0.59 -12.15
N SER A 83 -8.34 -1.49 -12.65
CA SER A 83 -9.69 -1.77 -12.14
C SER A 83 -9.65 -2.76 -10.98
N CYS A 84 -10.72 -2.86 -10.21
CA CYS A 84 -10.86 -3.92 -9.21
C CYS A 84 -11.53 -5.19 -9.76
N LEU A 85 -12.26 -5.10 -10.87
CA LEU A 85 -13.02 -6.21 -11.47
C LEU A 85 -12.79 -6.40 -12.98
N GLY A 86 -11.98 -5.55 -13.61
CA GLY A 86 -11.57 -5.67 -15.01
C GLY A 86 -12.14 -4.62 -15.95
N GLY A 87 -13.20 -3.89 -15.58
CA GLY A 87 -13.78 -2.85 -16.44
C GLY A 87 -13.32 -1.43 -16.05
N VAL A 88 -13.30 -0.49 -16.99
CA VAL A 88 -13.01 0.93 -16.72
C VAL A 88 -14.01 1.51 -15.70
N ALA A 89 -15.27 1.07 -15.76
CA ALA A 89 -16.31 1.50 -14.82
C ALA A 89 -16.06 1.07 -13.38
N GLU A 90 -15.29 0.01 -13.14
CA GLU A 90 -14.92 -0.50 -11.82
C GLU A 90 -13.55 0.01 -11.32
N LEU A 91 -12.98 1.01 -12.00
CA LEU A 91 -11.76 1.66 -11.54
C LEU A 91 -12.08 2.56 -10.34
N VAL A 92 -11.42 2.30 -9.22
CA VAL A 92 -11.58 3.05 -7.96
C VAL A 92 -10.23 3.43 -7.38
N PRO A 93 -10.12 4.58 -6.67
CA PRO A 93 -8.85 5.12 -6.20
C PRO A 93 -7.96 4.13 -5.47
N CYS A 94 -8.52 3.41 -4.49
CA CYS A 94 -7.73 2.53 -3.64
C CYS A 94 -7.13 1.35 -4.39
N TYR A 95 -7.87 0.67 -5.27
CA TYR A 95 -7.32 -0.46 -6.04
C TYR A 95 -6.34 -0.01 -7.12
N ASN A 96 -6.61 1.12 -7.78
CA ASN A 96 -5.68 1.70 -8.73
C ASN A 96 -4.34 2.05 -8.06
N ALA A 97 -4.39 2.67 -6.89
CA ALA A 97 -3.21 3.01 -6.11
C ALA A 97 -2.46 1.79 -5.59
N LEU A 98 -3.17 0.77 -5.06
CA LEU A 98 -2.57 -0.46 -4.56
C LEU A 98 -1.76 -1.19 -5.66
N LEU A 99 -2.32 -1.30 -6.87
CA LEU A 99 -1.62 -1.94 -7.98
C LEU A 99 -0.49 -1.07 -8.54
N LEU A 100 -0.66 0.26 -8.58
CA LEU A 100 0.46 1.16 -8.92
C LEU A 100 1.64 0.94 -7.96
N GLU A 101 1.38 0.92 -6.63
CA GLU A 101 2.44 0.67 -5.64
C GLU A 101 3.11 -0.70 -5.87
N ALA A 102 2.32 -1.75 -6.11
CA ALA A 102 2.86 -3.08 -6.36
C ALA A 102 3.75 -3.10 -7.62
N TYR A 103 3.33 -2.46 -8.70
CA TYR A 103 4.12 -2.35 -9.92
C TYR A 103 5.42 -1.58 -9.70
N CYS A 104 5.38 -0.47 -8.97
CA CYS A 104 6.59 0.25 -8.59
C CYS A 104 7.57 -0.63 -7.81
N ARG A 105 7.10 -1.39 -6.82
CA ARG A 105 7.91 -2.32 -6.03
C ARG A 105 8.49 -3.48 -6.84
N PHE A 106 7.84 -3.87 -7.94
CA PHE A 106 8.35 -4.86 -8.89
C PHE A 106 9.31 -4.27 -9.95
N GLY A 107 9.66 -2.98 -9.85
CA GLY A 107 10.51 -2.32 -10.84
C GLY A 107 9.79 -2.03 -12.17
N LEU A 108 8.45 -2.00 -12.16
CA LEU A 108 7.59 -1.79 -13.33
C LEU A 108 6.94 -0.39 -13.35
N ALA A 109 7.54 0.60 -12.69
CA ALA A 109 7.03 1.97 -12.64
C ALA A 109 6.84 2.59 -14.04
N ASP A 110 7.69 2.19 -14.99
CA ASP A 110 7.67 2.65 -16.38
C ASP A 110 6.75 1.85 -17.33
N SER A 111 6.10 0.80 -16.85
CA SER A 111 5.16 0.04 -17.65
C SER A 111 3.97 0.89 -18.12
N LYS A 112 3.34 0.48 -19.21
CA LYS A 112 2.14 1.19 -19.73
C LYS A 112 1.00 1.17 -18.72
N GLU A 113 0.88 0.10 -17.94
CA GLU A 113 -0.14 -0.10 -16.90
C GLU A 113 0.07 0.86 -15.73
N ALA A 114 1.30 0.97 -15.23
CA ALA A 114 1.66 1.90 -14.15
C ALA A 114 1.50 3.37 -14.60
N LYS A 115 1.92 3.69 -15.82
CA LYS A 115 1.75 5.04 -16.41
C LYS A 115 0.28 5.41 -16.57
N ALA A 116 -0.58 4.48 -16.99
CA ALA A 116 -2.02 4.71 -17.07
C ALA A 116 -2.62 4.95 -15.68
N ALA A 117 -2.24 4.15 -14.69
CA ALA A 117 -2.68 4.31 -13.31
C ALA A 117 -2.26 5.66 -12.71
N LEU A 118 -1.02 6.06 -12.92
CA LEU A 118 -0.49 7.35 -12.48
C LEU A 118 -1.19 8.52 -13.16
N HIS A 119 -1.41 8.43 -14.49
CA HIS A 119 -2.15 9.44 -15.24
C HIS A 119 -3.56 9.62 -14.70
N TRP A 120 -4.26 8.53 -14.39
CA TRP A 120 -5.59 8.57 -13.78
C TRP A 120 -5.57 9.30 -12.43
N ILE A 121 -4.58 9.00 -11.56
CA ILE A 121 -4.41 9.67 -10.28
C ILE A 121 -4.21 11.18 -10.49
N LYS A 122 -3.30 11.59 -11.37
CA LYS A 122 -3.02 12.99 -11.68
C LYS A 122 -4.25 13.75 -12.20
N THR A 123 -5.15 13.04 -12.89
CA THR A 123 -6.31 13.68 -13.56
C THR A 123 -7.56 13.70 -12.69
N TYR A 124 -7.82 12.64 -11.93
CA TYR A 124 -9.15 12.42 -11.33
C TYR A 124 -9.16 12.31 -9.81
N GLN A 125 -8.01 12.03 -9.15
CA GLN A 125 -7.97 11.89 -7.71
C GLN A 125 -8.26 13.22 -7.01
N LEU A 126 -9.18 13.19 -6.03
CA LEU A 126 -9.50 14.33 -5.19
C LEU A 126 -8.82 14.20 -3.84
N PHE A 127 -8.22 15.30 -3.37
CA PHE A 127 -7.60 15.44 -2.04
C PHE A 127 -8.29 16.50 -1.18
N GLU A 128 -9.38 17.11 -1.66
CA GLU A 128 -10.09 18.17 -0.95
C GLU A 128 -11.58 17.89 -0.95
N ARG A 129 -12.30 18.46 0.05
CA ARG A 129 -13.74 18.42 0.12
C ARG A 129 -14.35 19.43 -0.85
N ASP A 130 -15.61 19.17 -1.23
CA ASP A 130 -16.42 20.03 -2.07
C ASP A 130 -15.87 20.25 -3.49
N CYS A 131 -14.84 19.49 -3.88
CA CYS A 131 -14.35 19.42 -5.24
C CYS A 131 -15.15 18.42 -6.08
N ARG A 132 -15.15 18.63 -7.40
CA ARG A 132 -15.78 17.72 -8.36
C ARG A 132 -14.69 17.09 -9.23
N THR A 133 -14.75 15.77 -9.36
CA THR A 133 -13.98 15.06 -10.38
C THR A 133 -14.71 15.13 -11.73
N THR A 134 -13.93 15.09 -12.80
CA THR A 134 -14.45 14.86 -14.16
C THR A 134 -14.64 13.39 -14.48
N TRP A 135 -14.24 12.47 -13.58
CA TRP A 135 -14.48 11.03 -13.73
C TRP A 135 -15.97 10.71 -13.62
N HIS A 136 -16.57 10.23 -14.67
CA HIS A 136 -18.02 10.08 -14.79
C HIS A 136 -18.55 8.68 -14.40
N TYR A 137 -17.66 7.68 -14.29
CA TYR A 137 -18.07 6.35 -13.86
C TYR A 137 -18.25 6.30 -12.34
N LYS A 138 -19.33 5.65 -11.90
CA LYS A 138 -19.59 5.41 -10.48
C LYS A 138 -19.11 4.04 -10.01
N GLY A 139 -19.01 3.07 -10.94
CA GLY A 139 -18.49 1.72 -10.71
C GLY A 139 -19.05 1.05 -9.45
N VAL A 140 -18.17 0.37 -8.74
CA VAL A 140 -18.49 -0.26 -7.45
C VAL A 140 -18.66 0.74 -6.31
N CYS A 141 -18.45 2.02 -6.54
CA CYS A 141 -18.68 3.09 -5.57
C CYS A 141 -20.19 3.34 -5.34
N LYS A 142 -20.93 2.30 -4.97
CA LYS A 142 -22.41 2.32 -4.80
C LYS A 142 -22.95 3.48 -3.95
N HIS A 143 -22.11 4.04 -3.08
CA HIS A 143 -22.48 5.13 -2.20
C HIS A 143 -21.93 6.50 -2.66
N GLY A 144 -21.40 6.59 -3.86
CA GLY A 144 -20.85 7.83 -4.42
C GLY A 144 -19.61 8.37 -3.69
N GLY A 145 -19.02 7.56 -2.79
CA GLY A 145 -18.08 8.05 -1.79
C GLY A 145 -16.63 8.16 -2.23
N CYS A 146 -16.20 7.49 -3.31
CA CYS A 146 -14.76 7.50 -3.63
C CYS A 146 -14.28 8.85 -4.18
N LEU A 147 -15.06 9.46 -5.06
CA LEU A 147 -14.76 10.74 -5.71
C LEU A 147 -15.91 11.74 -5.57
N GLY A 148 -16.67 11.63 -4.49
CA GLY A 148 -17.78 12.54 -4.17
C GLY A 148 -17.28 13.82 -3.50
N LYS A 149 -18.22 14.68 -3.05
CA LYS A 149 -17.92 15.92 -2.32
C LYS A 149 -17.03 15.70 -1.07
N VAL A 150 -17.12 14.54 -0.46
CA VAL A 150 -16.17 14.08 0.59
C VAL A 150 -15.44 12.90 0.03
N PRO A 151 -14.21 13.08 -0.44
CA PRO A 151 -13.45 11.99 -1.06
C PRO A 151 -13.15 10.87 -0.07
N CYS A 152 -13.07 9.64 -0.57
CA CYS A 152 -12.79 8.47 0.24
C CYS A 152 -11.42 8.55 0.89
N TYR A 153 -11.37 8.58 2.23
CA TYR A 153 -10.13 8.69 2.98
C TYR A 153 -9.18 7.50 2.75
N ILE A 154 -9.74 6.29 2.58
CA ILE A 154 -8.95 5.11 2.22
C ILE A 154 -8.27 5.34 0.86
N GLY A 155 -9.04 5.83 -0.13
CA GLY A 155 -8.50 6.15 -1.45
C GLY A 155 -7.37 7.18 -1.38
N ILE A 156 -7.53 8.24 -0.59
CA ILE A 156 -6.50 9.26 -0.38
C ILE A 156 -5.22 8.61 0.22
N GLY A 157 -5.34 7.91 1.33
CA GLY A 157 -4.17 7.33 2.00
C GLY A 157 -3.43 6.30 1.14
N LYS A 158 -4.16 5.43 0.42
CA LYS A 158 -3.55 4.47 -0.51
C LYS A 158 -2.88 5.18 -1.69
N THR A 159 -3.48 6.24 -2.21
CA THR A 159 -2.88 7.03 -3.29
C THR A 159 -1.59 7.71 -2.83
N ILE A 160 -1.56 8.33 -1.65
CA ILE A 160 -0.34 8.95 -1.13
C ILE A 160 0.77 7.91 -0.97
N ARG A 161 0.46 6.75 -0.39
CA ARG A 161 1.42 5.66 -0.22
C ARG A 161 1.98 5.19 -1.57
N ALA A 162 1.13 5.03 -2.57
CA ALA A 162 1.54 4.64 -3.93
C ALA A 162 2.41 5.69 -4.61
N LEU A 163 2.07 6.98 -4.47
CA LEU A 163 2.84 8.07 -5.05
C LEU A 163 4.21 8.22 -4.38
N ILE A 164 4.33 8.02 -3.07
CA ILE A 164 5.61 7.97 -2.35
C ILE A 164 6.47 6.83 -2.92
N THR A 165 5.90 5.62 -3.05
CA THR A 165 6.64 4.48 -3.61
C THR A 165 7.04 4.72 -5.06
N TYR A 166 6.17 5.36 -5.87
CA TYR A 166 6.51 5.75 -7.24
C TYR A 166 7.69 6.73 -7.27
N SER A 167 7.64 7.80 -6.47
CA SER A 167 8.72 8.80 -6.39
C SER A 167 10.06 8.17 -5.99
N GLU A 168 10.05 7.13 -5.13
CA GLU A 168 11.25 6.36 -4.74
C GLU A 168 11.72 5.36 -5.81
N SER A 169 10.87 5.02 -6.79
CA SER A 169 11.14 3.98 -7.81
C SER A 169 11.61 4.52 -9.15
N VAL A 170 11.62 5.84 -9.33
CA VAL A 170 12.05 6.49 -10.57
C VAL A 170 13.28 7.35 -10.32
N ASP A 171 14.15 7.45 -11.35
CA ASP A 171 15.43 8.18 -11.23
C ASP A 171 15.29 9.71 -11.44
N HIS A 172 14.07 10.20 -11.62
CA HIS A 172 13.79 11.62 -11.86
C HIS A 172 12.71 12.15 -10.91
N THR A 173 12.78 13.44 -10.60
CA THR A 173 11.74 14.10 -9.80
C THR A 173 10.54 14.45 -10.68
N ASP A 174 9.35 13.94 -10.33
CA ASP A 174 8.07 14.31 -10.94
C ASP A 174 7.37 15.34 -10.03
N ASN A 175 7.55 16.63 -10.32
CA ASN A 175 7.01 17.72 -9.51
C ASN A 175 5.49 17.63 -9.31
N ALA A 176 4.75 17.15 -10.33
CA ALA A 176 3.31 16.99 -10.22
C ALA A 176 2.93 15.87 -9.23
N VAL A 177 3.74 14.82 -9.12
CA VAL A 177 3.57 13.78 -8.11
C VAL A 177 3.86 14.33 -6.71
N GLU A 178 4.94 15.07 -6.52
CA GLU A 178 5.27 15.69 -5.23
C GLU A 178 4.17 16.65 -4.76
N GLU A 179 3.63 17.48 -5.65
CA GLU A 179 2.50 18.36 -5.32
C GLU A 179 1.25 17.57 -4.88
N LEU A 180 0.96 16.43 -5.51
CA LEU A 180 -0.18 15.59 -5.12
C LEU A 180 0.06 14.91 -3.76
N ILE A 181 1.28 14.46 -3.50
CA ILE A 181 1.66 13.92 -2.18
C ILE A 181 1.44 14.99 -1.11
N ASP A 182 1.94 16.20 -1.32
CA ASP A 182 1.82 17.30 -0.36
C ASP A 182 0.37 17.71 -0.11
N LYS A 183 -0.46 17.78 -1.15
CA LYS A 183 -1.91 18.02 -1.03
C LYS A 183 -2.58 16.93 -0.18
N GLY A 184 -2.31 15.67 -0.49
CA GLY A 184 -2.88 14.54 0.22
C GLY A 184 -2.41 14.47 1.68
N VAL A 185 -1.11 14.67 1.92
CA VAL A 185 -0.53 14.74 3.28
C VAL A 185 -1.18 15.88 4.08
N THR A 186 -1.32 17.06 3.49
CA THR A 186 -1.99 18.20 4.13
C THR A 186 -3.42 17.85 4.51
N TYR A 187 -4.16 17.14 3.65
CA TYR A 187 -5.49 16.67 3.98
C TYR A 187 -5.48 15.67 5.15
N MET A 188 -4.52 14.74 5.18
CA MET A 188 -4.40 13.77 6.28
C MET A 188 -4.01 14.44 7.61
N LEU A 189 -3.12 15.43 7.58
CA LEU A 189 -2.74 16.20 8.78
C LEU A 189 -3.93 16.93 9.39
N ARG A 190 -4.81 17.56 8.59
CA ARG A 190 -6.07 18.16 9.09
C ARG A 190 -6.94 17.16 9.87
N HIS A 191 -6.80 15.89 9.59
CA HIS A 191 -7.49 14.77 10.24
C HIS A 191 -6.65 14.11 11.36
N ASN A 192 -5.59 14.77 11.85
CA ASN A 192 -4.61 14.16 12.76
C ASN A 192 -4.24 12.73 12.30
N MET A 193 -4.05 12.55 11.01
CA MET A 193 -3.76 11.31 10.28
C MET A 193 -4.89 10.28 10.22
N TYR A 194 -5.81 10.20 11.19
CA TYR A 194 -6.82 9.14 11.22
C TYR A 194 -8.16 9.51 11.87
N GLN A 195 -8.32 10.75 12.32
CA GLN A 195 -9.47 11.17 13.14
C GLN A 195 -10.54 11.91 12.33
N ARG A 196 -11.80 11.68 12.67
CA ARG A 196 -12.93 12.46 12.16
C ARG A 196 -12.90 13.87 12.76
N LEU A 197 -13.04 14.89 11.94
CA LEU A 197 -13.09 16.29 12.41
C LEU A 197 -14.23 16.56 13.39
N SER A 198 -15.36 15.87 13.25
CA SER A 198 -16.55 16.09 14.08
C SER A 198 -16.51 15.45 15.46
N SER A 199 -15.72 14.37 15.64
CA SER A 199 -15.81 13.56 16.87
C SER A 199 -14.45 13.11 17.42
N GLY A 200 -13.36 13.29 16.67
CA GLY A 200 -12.06 12.72 17.01
C GLY A 200 -11.96 11.19 16.91
N ALA A 201 -13.07 10.51 16.60
CA ALA A 201 -13.08 9.05 16.43
C ALA A 201 -12.35 8.62 15.14
N PRO A 202 -11.89 7.35 15.06
CA PRO A 202 -11.28 6.83 13.82
C PRO A 202 -12.20 7.00 12.59
N ILE A 203 -11.62 7.40 11.45
CA ILE A 203 -12.37 7.67 10.21
C ILE A 203 -12.97 6.40 9.63
N SER A 204 -12.23 5.29 9.69
CA SER A 204 -12.67 4.00 9.13
C SER A 204 -12.32 2.86 10.07
N ALA A 205 -12.97 1.72 9.88
CA ALA A 205 -12.58 0.47 10.52
C ALA A 205 -11.12 0.14 10.15
N HIS A 206 -10.40 -0.48 11.04
CA HIS A 206 -9.02 -0.93 10.87
C HIS A 206 -7.97 0.16 10.63
N ILE A 207 -8.32 1.46 10.60
CA ILE A 207 -7.33 2.54 10.42
C ILE A 207 -6.34 2.62 11.59
N THR A 208 -6.74 2.13 12.75
CA THR A 208 -5.90 2.04 13.96
C THR A 208 -5.30 0.66 14.18
N ASP A 209 -5.50 -0.29 13.26
CA ASP A 209 -4.99 -1.65 13.38
C ASP A 209 -3.67 -1.82 12.64
N ILE A 210 -2.74 -2.56 13.23
CA ILE A 210 -1.51 -3.00 12.58
C ILE A 210 -1.82 -4.21 11.69
N MET A 211 -1.49 -4.10 10.41
CA MET A 211 -1.71 -5.13 9.39
C MET A 211 -0.45 -5.36 8.57
N MET A 212 -0.18 -6.61 8.20
CA MET A 212 0.89 -6.98 7.26
C MET A 212 0.51 -8.26 6.50
N PRO A 213 0.57 -8.29 5.16
CA PRO A 213 0.80 -7.16 4.26
C PRO A 213 -0.38 -6.16 4.24
N GLN A 214 -0.27 -5.13 3.43
CA GLN A 214 -1.39 -4.19 3.25
C GLN A 214 -2.62 -4.87 2.61
N SER A 215 -3.79 -4.30 2.84
CA SER A 215 -5.05 -4.67 2.19
C SER A 215 -5.70 -3.43 1.57
N TYR A 216 -6.94 -3.56 1.09
CA TYR A 216 -7.67 -2.38 0.63
C TYR A 216 -8.00 -1.40 1.78
N ALA A 217 -8.12 -1.89 3.02
CA ALA A 217 -8.33 -1.03 4.18
C ALA A 217 -7.08 -0.19 4.45
N LEU A 218 -7.27 1.08 4.76
CA LEU A 218 -6.19 1.93 5.28
C LEU A 218 -5.96 1.55 6.74
N SER A 219 -4.73 1.21 7.08
CA SER A 219 -4.33 0.67 8.38
C SER A 219 -3.31 1.57 9.08
N LEU A 220 -3.04 1.31 10.35
CA LEU A 220 -1.98 1.99 11.08
C LEU A 220 -0.61 1.80 10.41
N THR A 221 -0.35 0.63 9.82
CA THR A 221 0.88 0.37 9.07
C THR A 221 1.05 1.32 7.89
N ASP A 222 -0.05 1.62 7.17
CA ASP A 222 -0.01 2.59 6.07
C ASP A 222 0.28 4.01 6.59
N LEU A 223 -0.31 4.40 7.73
CA LEU A 223 -0.10 5.72 8.33
C LEU A 223 1.33 5.90 8.80
N VAL A 224 1.92 4.86 9.42
CA VAL A 224 3.32 4.86 9.85
C VAL A 224 4.25 5.00 8.66
N TYR A 225 4.00 4.24 7.58
CA TYR A 225 4.78 4.37 6.34
C TYR A 225 4.75 5.80 5.79
N ILE A 226 3.55 6.38 5.65
CA ILE A 226 3.38 7.75 5.13
C ILE A 226 4.08 8.77 6.05
N ALA A 227 3.84 8.68 7.36
CA ALA A 227 4.41 9.61 8.32
C ALA A 227 5.95 9.57 8.34
N GLY A 228 6.52 8.37 8.31
CA GLY A 228 7.96 8.19 8.30
C GLY A 228 8.60 8.66 6.99
N LYS A 229 8.12 8.15 5.84
CA LYS A 229 8.68 8.53 4.52
C LYS A 229 8.59 10.04 4.22
N ARG A 230 7.60 10.74 4.78
CA ARG A 230 7.45 12.20 4.65
C ARG A 230 7.98 12.99 5.86
N LYS A 231 8.64 12.34 6.82
CA LYS A 231 9.23 12.96 8.01
C LYS A 231 8.25 13.85 8.78
N LEU A 232 7.06 13.27 9.09
CA LEU A 232 5.98 14.01 9.73
C LEU A 232 5.90 13.76 11.25
N THR A 233 6.76 12.92 11.80
CA THR A 233 6.70 12.44 13.20
C THR A 233 6.71 13.57 14.23
N ASP A 234 7.40 14.68 13.94
CA ASP A 234 7.54 15.82 14.84
C ASP A 234 6.42 16.86 14.67
N LYS A 235 5.50 16.67 13.73
CA LYS A 235 4.36 17.58 13.56
C LYS A 235 3.34 17.37 14.66
N SER A 236 2.77 18.47 15.18
CA SER A 236 1.72 18.45 16.21
C SER A 236 0.52 17.61 15.83
N GLU A 237 0.15 17.62 14.54
CA GLU A 237 -0.95 16.84 13.98
C GLU A 237 -0.70 15.34 13.99
N CYS A 238 0.57 14.93 14.06
CA CYS A 238 0.95 13.51 14.18
C CYS A 238 1.07 13.04 15.65
N ALA A 239 0.95 13.92 16.64
CA ALA A 239 1.12 13.56 18.06
C ALA A 239 0.17 12.43 18.50
N SER A 240 -1.09 12.45 18.06
CA SER A 240 -2.05 11.39 18.36
C SER A 240 -1.69 10.06 17.68
N LEU A 241 -1.14 10.10 16.47
CA LEU A 241 -0.64 8.91 15.78
C LEU A 241 0.56 8.31 16.53
N MET A 242 1.53 9.14 16.92
CA MET A 242 2.71 8.66 17.67
C MET A 242 2.31 8.06 19.02
N LYS A 243 1.38 8.70 19.73
CA LYS A 243 0.82 8.14 20.96
C LYS A 243 0.14 6.78 20.73
N LEU A 244 -0.61 6.64 19.66
CA LEU A 244 -1.27 5.37 19.29
C LEU A 244 -0.23 4.28 19.00
N ILE A 245 0.79 4.57 18.18
CA ILE A 245 1.88 3.62 17.87
C ILE A 245 2.56 3.14 19.14
N ASN A 246 2.93 4.06 20.03
CA ASN A 246 3.59 3.73 21.30
C ASN A 246 2.69 2.89 22.22
N SER A 247 1.39 3.18 22.27
CA SER A 247 0.44 2.42 23.10
C SER A 247 0.23 0.98 22.63
N LYS A 248 0.60 0.66 21.39
CA LYS A 248 0.51 -0.69 20.80
C LYS A 248 1.79 -1.51 20.94
N GLN A 249 2.86 -0.94 21.48
CA GLN A 249 4.05 -1.71 21.80
C GLN A 249 3.72 -2.75 22.88
N ILE A 250 4.16 -3.98 22.65
CA ILE A 250 4.07 -5.06 23.65
C ILE A 250 5.35 -5.18 24.48
N SER A 251 6.45 -4.66 23.96
CA SER A 251 7.73 -4.40 24.62
C SER A 251 8.47 -3.35 23.79
N GLU A 252 9.63 -2.91 24.21
CA GLU A 252 10.43 -1.90 23.51
C GLU A 252 10.65 -2.28 22.04
N ASN A 253 10.21 -1.43 21.12
CA ASN A 253 10.27 -1.63 19.66
C ASN A 253 9.65 -2.95 19.16
N GLN A 254 8.66 -3.48 19.88
CA GLN A 254 7.96 -4.69 19.47
C GLN A 254 6.45 -4.45 19.39
N TRP A 255 5.89 -4.83 18.24
CA TRP A 255 4.46 -4.77 17.94
C TRP A 255 3.96 -6.13 17.46
N LYS A 256 2.67 -6.34 17.55
CA LYS A 256 1.98 -7.51 16.98
C LYS A 256 0.97 -7.08 15.93
N ILE A 257 0.57 -8.00 15.08
CA ILE A 257 -0.53 -7.81 14.15
C ILE A 257 -1.85 -7.72 14.94
N ASP A 258 -2.61 -6.64 14.75
CA ASP A 258 -3.94 -6.47 15.35
C ASP A 258 -5.02 -7.16 14.54
N TYR A 259 -4.99 -6.95 13.21
CA TYR A 259 -6.00 -7.47 12.32
C TYR A 259 -5.38 -8.18 11.11
N ARG A 260 -5.99 -9.29 10.74
CA ARG A 260 -5.71 -10.02 9.50
C ARG A 260 -6.94 -9.94 8.61
N TYR A 261 -6.76 -9.39 7.43
CA TYR A 261 -7.86 -9.34 6.47
C TYR A 261 -8.29 -10.76 6.09
N THR A 262 -9.61 -11.01 6.13
CA THR A 262 -10.15 -12.37 5.98
C THR A 262 -10.59 -12.70 4.57
N TYR A 263 -10.36 -11.81 3.62
CA TYR A 263 -10.77 -12.01 2.24
C TYR A 263 -9.91 -13.08 1.56
N ARG A 264 -10.56 -13.91 0.74
CA ARG A 264 -9.88 -14.96 -0.01
C ARG A 264 -8.83 -14.36 -0.95
N GLY A 265 -7.67 -15.01 -1.06
CA GLY A 265 -6.49 -14.48 -1.79
C GLY A 265 -5.53 -13.68 -0.90
N TYR A 266 -6.00 -13.03 0.16
CA TYR A 266 -5.13 -12.37 1.14
C TYR A 266 -4.44 -13.40 2.04
N MET A 267 -3.13 -13.28 2.17
CA MET A 267 -2.33 -14.06 3.11
C MET A 267 -1.60 -13.16 4.08
N GLY A 268 -2.02 -13.16 5.34
CA GLY A 268 -1.26 -12.48 6.41
C GLY A 268 0.11 -13.12 6.60
N PHE A 269 1.14 -12.30 6.78
CA PHE A 269 2.52 -12.77 6.93
C PHE A 269 2.74 -13.47 8.25
N GLU A 270 2.16 -12.94 9.32
CA GLU A 270 2.40 -13.39 10.68
C GLU A 270 1.11 -13.55 11.47
N THR A 271 1.21 -14.15 12.64
CA THR A 271 0.08 -14.39 13.54
C THR A 271 -0.17 -13.19 14.46
N LYS A 272 -1.36 -13.12 15.06
CA LYS A 272 -1.76 -12.09 16.04
C LYS A 272 -1.26 -12.37 17.46
N THR A 273 -0.67 -13.54 17.71
CA THR A 273 -0.41 -14.05 19.06
C THR A 273 0.97 -13.71 19.60
N ARG A 274 1.89 -13.28 18.75
CA ARG A 274 3.27 -12.96 19.11
C ARG A 274 3.72 -11.67 18.42
N ALA A 275 4.88 -11.15 18.83
CA ALA A 275 5.53 -10.04 18.15
C ALA A 275 5.69 -10.34 16.66
N SER A 276 5.41 -9.32 15.83
CA SER A 276 5.62 -9.37 14.40
C SER A 276 7.05 -9.01 14.07
N ASN A 277 7.81 -9.93 13.46
CA ASN A 277 9.15 -9.61 12.99
C ASN A 277 9.14 -8.52 11.90
N TRP A 278 8.15 -8.58 10.98
CA TRP A 278 8.02 -7.57 9.93
C TRP A 278 7.82 -6.17 10.51
N ILE A 279 6.80 -5.99 11.31
CA ILE A 279 6.43 -4.68 11.87
C ILE A 279 7.50 -4.17 12.83
N SER A 280 8.04 -5.03 13.70
CA SER A 280 9.02 -4.64 14.71
C SER A 280 10.39 -4.26 14.11
N ASN A 281 10.66 -4.64 12.88
CA ASN A 281 11.85 -4.18 12.16
C ASN A 281 11.53 -2.96 11.26
N LEU A 282 10.36 -2.91 10.61
CA LEU A 282 10.05 -1.84 9.66
C LEU A 282 9.64 -0.53 10.35
N PHE A 283 8.88 -0.57 11.45
CA PHE A 283 8.43 0.66 12.12
C PHE A 283 9.59 1.53 12.61
N PRO A 284 10.61 1.00 13.32
CA PRO A 284 11.76 1.82 13.69
C PRO A 284 12.48 2.44 12.50
N LEU A 285 12.64 1.69 11.39
CA LEU A 285 13.29 2.20 10.18
C LEU A 285 12.48 3.31 9.49
N TRP A 286 11.15 3.24 9.52
CA TRP A 286 10.33 4.27 8.90
C TRP A 286 10.17 5.51 9.79
N LEU A 287 10.26 5.36 11.11
CA LEU A 287 10.05 6.44 12.08
C LEU A 287 11.37 7.15 12.51
N SER A 288 12.53 6.65 12.05
CA SER A 288 13.85 7.22 12.32
C SER A 288 14.13 8.56 11.64
#